data_c6be716e6bf7f9810fc9b2b4e5032786
#
_entry.id   c6be716e6bf7f9810fc9b2b4e5032786
#
_cell.length_a   1.000
_cell.length_b   1.000
_cell.length_c   1.000
_cell.angle_alpha   90.00
_cell.angle_beta   90.00
_cell.angle_gamma   90.00
#
_symmetry.space_group_name_H-M   'P 1'
#
loop_
_entity.id
_entity.type
_entity.pdbx_description
1 polymer ?
#
loop_
_entity_poly.entity_id
_entity_poly.type
_entity_poly.pdbx_seq_one_letter_code
_entity_poly.pdbx_strand_id
1 'polypeptide(L)'
;MKSKYRRHHLNKFAASLGLCAGFLFLAGARNEVAANPSTAESFLMCSPGRVVFGETFTPGSVSKRWGIRAHYQINEGILQRTKHEPEETARTFLKDAAFHNVIFRFDFRFEGAAEIRLMTGGGGGYNTVTQIFPTHFQINTAKRSNEFVSSIQGECAFDFKKGNWHTMTVEFHDEEVVAHVDKKHFVVGRHPIINTKRTYLAFQVSGTGAAFDNFFVWESEPKENWPAQRKQLAASQAARPPAIKRDARQQYDLIMLKLKDRLSRSDAKYRNLVTHHEKLKAALKTDYPRAFQTHKELSKGIARQRIEIKGKDPRFKQMEGAVNQARKKEKEYIHSRHRELGNLPKHLYYAAFEERRKTMANDSRLKALEKITAGLETDLHKEFPAAFREVDVLVEKRNAYAASLREDEKFRTRKKSIAETNTAINNYLLDAEPRLKQLAAARTAIIQEKKQ
;
A
#
# COMPACT_ATOMS: atom_id res chain seq x y z
N MET A 1 29.44 -12.44 34.92
CA MET A 1 28.28 -12.32 35.85
C MET A 1 27.02 -12.78 35.12
N LYS A 2 26.52 -13.94 35.56
CA LYS A 2 25.32 -14.60 34.99
C LYS A 2 24.11 -14.13 35.78
N SER A 3 23.08 -13.64 35.14
CA SER A 3 21.78 -13.44 35.77
C SER A 3 20.76 -14.38 35.14
N LYS A 4 20.32 -15.29 35.96
CA LYS A 4 19.28 -16.27 35.75
C LYS A 4 17.91 -15.60 35.90
N TYR A 5 16.98 -15.85 34.94
CA TYR A 5 15.56 -15.70 35.25
C TYR A 5 14.87 -17.06 35.29
N ARG A 6 14.32 -17.33 36.46
CA ARG A 6 13.64 -18.54 36.89
C ARG A 6 12.27 -18.68 36.22
N ARG A 7 12.01 -19.90 35.76
CA ARG A 7 10.65 -20.47 35.57
C ARG A 7 10.05 -20.75 36.94
N HIS A 8 8.78 -20.53 37.12
CA HIS A 8 7.97 -21.18 38.17
C HIS A 8 6.82 -21.97 37.56
N HIS A 9 6.76 -23.15 38.06
CA HIS A 9 5.91 -24.33 37.82
C HIS A 9 4.48 -24.13 38.31
N LEU A 10 3.58 -24.72 37.56
CA LEU A 10 2.56 -25.72 37.90
C LEU A 10 2.13 -25.83 39.39
N ASN A 11 0.82 -25.78 39.60
CA ASN A 11 0.23 -26.83 40.42
C ASN A 11 -1.24 -27.11 40.06
N LYS A 12 -1.49 -28.39 39.96
CA LYS A 12 -2.73 -29.12 39.79
C LYS A 12 -3.65 -28.92 40.99
N PHE A 13 -4.95 -28.94 40.77
CA PHE A 13 -5.89 -29.61 41.68
C PHE A 13 -7.07 -30.21 40.91
N ALA A 14 -7.37 -31.43 41.26
CA ALA A 14 -8.37 -32.28 40.66
C ALA A 14 -9.64 -32.31 41.51
N ALA A 15 -10.73 -32.59 40.84
CA ALA A 15 -11.90 -33.33 41.22
C ALA A 15 -12.83 -32.83 42.34
N SER A 16 -14.08 -32.61 41.97
CA SER A 16 -15.16 -33.47 42.52
C SER A 16 -16.46 -33.29 41.72
N LEU A 17 -17.11 -34.40 41.53
CA LEU A 17 -18.41 -34.59 40.91
C LEU A 17 -19.53 -33.87 41.70
N GLY A 18 -20.51 -33.32 41.01
CA GLY A 18 -21.77 -32.89 41.53
C GLY A 18 -22.82 -32.84 40.41
N LEU A 19 -23.55 -33.93 40.25
CA LEU A 19 -24.75 -34.00 39.40
C LEU A 19 -25.83 -33.10 40.03
N CYS A 20 -26.34 -32.12 39.26
CA CYS A 20 -27.69 -31.61 39.42
C CYS A 20 -28.22 -31.18 38.04
N ALA A 21 -29.20 -31.93 37.58
CA ALA A 21 -30.00 -31.61 36.42
C ALA A 21 -30.83 -30.35 36.69
N GLY A 22 -30.58 -29.29 35.94
CA GLY A 22 -31.41 -28.12 35.88
C GLY A 22 -31.51 -27.67 34.41
N PHE A 23 -32.58 -28.07 33.76
CA PHE A 23 -32.96 -27.54 32.45
C PHE A 23 -33.34 -26.07 32.63
N LEU A 24 -32.39 -25.18 32.41
CA LEU A 24 -32.65 -23.78 32.16
C LEU A 24 -32.56 -23.54 30.66
N PHE A 25 -33.71 -23.40 30.04
CA PHE A 25 -33.83 -22.79 28.71
C PHE A 25 -33.24 -21.38 28.76
N LEU A 26 -31.96 -21.24 28.48
CA LEU A 26 -31.41 -19.99 28.08
C LEU A 26 -31.89 -19.75 26.64
N ALA A 27 -32.98 -18.99 26.51
CA ALA A 27 -33.31 -18.32 25.28
C ALA A 27 -32.11 -17.46 24.90
N GLY A 28 -31.24 -18.01 24.06
CA GLY A 28 -30.19 -17.24 23.39
C GLY A 28 -30.89 -16.14 22.61
N ALA A 29 -30.70 -14.89 23.04
CA ALA A 29 -31.06 -13.74 22.24
C ALA A 29 -30.30 -13.88 20.91
N ARG A 30 -30.94 -14.46 19.91
CA ARG A 30 -30.53 -14.29 18.52
C ARG A 30 -30.60 -12.78 18.28
N ASN A 31 -29.46 -12.13 18.20
CA ASN A 31 -29.40 -10.83 17.55
C ASN A 31 -29.95 -11.07 16.13
N GLU A 32 -31.22 -10.80 15.95
CA GLU A 32 -31.79 -10.66 14.61
C GLU A 32 -31.06 -9.48 13.96
N VAL A 33 -30.03 -9.84 13.19
CA VAL A 33 -29.44 -8.90 12.22
C VAL A 33 -30.60 -8.52 11.32
N ALA A 34 -31.04 -7.28 11.44
CA ALA A 34 -32.12 -6.75 10.63
C ALA A 34 -31.88 -7.15 9.18
N ALA A 35 -32.77 -7.98 8.65
CA ALA A 35 -32.67 -8.49 7.30
C ALA A 35 -32.74 -7.31 6.35
N ASN A 36 -31.60 -6.88 5.86
CA ASN A 36 -31.58 -5.91 4.78
C ASN A 36 -32.13 -6.61 3.53
N PRO A 37 -33.17 -6.11 2.90
CA PRO A 37 -33.77 -6.71 1.71
C PRO A 37 -32.82 -6.57 0.53
N SER A 38 -31.81 -7.41 0.46
CA SER A 38 -31.06 -7.57 -0.78
C SER A 38 -31.91 -8.49 -1.66
N THR A 39 -32.62 -7.92 -2.59
CA THR A 39 -33.21 -8.70 -3.66
C THR A 39 -32.05 -9.40 -4.38
N ALA A 40 -32.15 -10.73 -4.63
CA ALA A 40 -31.15 -11.52 -5.34
C ALA A 40 -30.76 -10.92 -6.71
N GLU A 41 -31.57 -10.00 -7.22
CA GLU A 41 -31.33 -9.20 -8.43
C GLU A 41 -30.19 -8.17 -8.30
N SER A 42 -29.76 -7.81 -7.10
CA SER A 42 -28.75 -6.74 -6.92
C SER A 42 -27.30 -7.17 -7.20
N PHE A 43 -27.01 -8.46 -7.32
CA PHE A 43 -25.67 -9.02 -7.51
C PHE A 43 -25.41 -9.42 -8.97
N LEU A 44 -24.17 -9.33 -9.43
CA LEU A 44 -23.76 -9.66 -10.80
C LEU A 44 -23.31 -11.11 -10.93
N MET A 45 -22.28 -11.51 -10.16
CA MET A 45 -21.62 -12.80 -10.26
C MET A 45 -22.30 -13.88 -9.43
N CYS A 46 -22.66 -13.56 -8.20
CA CYS A 46 -23.05 -14.53 -7.19
C CYS A 46 -24.50 -14.34 -6.73
N SER A 47 -25.06 -15.38 -6.19
CA SER A 47 -26.26 -15.33 -5.33
C SER A 47 -25.81 -15.22 -3.87
N PRO A 48 -26.44 -14.40 -3.04
CA PRO A 48 -26.13 -14.30 -1.64
C PRO A 48 -26.65 -15.52 -0.89
N GLY A 49 -25.77 -16.14 -0.12
CA GLY A 49 -26.09 -17.18 0.83
C GLY A 49 -26.43 -16.60 2.22
N ARG A 50 -25.98 -17.27 3.27
CA ARG A 50 -26.16 -16.84 4.65
C ARG A 50 -25.39 -15.54 4.93
N VAL A 51 -26.03 -14.63 5.69
CA VAL A 51 -25.33 -13.46 6.27
C VAL A 51 -24.31 -13.96 7.32
N VAL A 52 -23.04 -13.67 7.10
CA VAL A 52 -21.95 -14.04 8.01
C VAL A 52 -21.47 -12.88 8.89
N PHE A 53 -21.77 -11.66 8.48
CA PHE A 53 -21.54 -10.45 9.26
C PHE A 53 -22.43 -9.32 8.78
N GLY A 54 -22.95 -8.50 9.69
CA GLY A 54 -23.67 -7.28 9.41
C GLY A 54 -23.38 -6.21 10.44
N GLU A 55 -23.25 -4.96 10.01
CA GLU A 55 -23.00 -3.81 10.85
C GLU A 55 -23.66 -2.55 10.29
N THR A 56 -24.49 -1.92 11.09
CA THR A 56 -25.18 -0.67 10.78
C THR A 56 -24.70 0.49 11.62
N PHE A 57 -23.63 0.28 12.39
CA PHE A 57 -23.00 1.24 13.29
C PHE A 57 -23.95 1.94 14.28
N THR A 58 -25.10 1.34 14.55
CA THR A 58 -26.10 1.88 15.49
C THR A 58 -25.45 2.05 16.88
N PRO A 59 -25.58 3.24 17.51
CA PRO A 59 -25.00 3.48 18.82
C PRO A 59 -25.43 2.45 19.86
N GLY A 60 -24.48 1.90 20.61
CA GLY A 60 -24.72 0.87 21.62
C GLY A 60 -24.80 -0.58 21.09
N SER A 61 -24.94 -0.79 19.78
CA SER A 61 -25.00 -2.12 19.16
C SER A 61 -23.80 -2.46 18.27
N VAL A 62 -22.85 -1.56 18.16
CA VAL A 62 -21.66 -1.75 17.29
C VAL A 62 -20.87 -2.98 17.72
N SER A 63 -20.61 -3.85 16.76
CA SER A 63 -19.88 -5.09 16.98
C SER A 63 -18.48 -4.82 17.53
N LYS A 64 -18.12 -5.50 18.65
CA LYS A 64 -16.75 -5.49 19.21
C LYS A 64 -15.69 -6.04 18.23
N ARG A 65 -16.12 -6.67 17.16
CA ARG A 65 -15.24 -7.13 16.08
C ARG A 65 -14.66 -5.98 15.25
N TRP A 66 -15.30 -4.79 15.24
CA TRP A 66 -14.71 -3.62 14.60
C TRP A 66 -13.55 -3.05 15.44
N GLY A 67 -12.38 -2.98 14.84
CA GLY A 67 -11.20 -2.32 15.41
C GLY A 67 -11.20 -0.83 15.09
N ILE A 68 -12.07 -0.07 15.74
CA ILE A 68 -12.14 1.39 15.58
C ILE A 68 -10.87 2.01 16.17
N ARG A 69 -10.11 2.73 15.37
CA ARG A 69 -8.89 3.43 15.80
C ARG A 69 -9.14 4.93 15.93
N ALA A 70 -8.18 5.64 16.54
CA ALA A 70 -8.27 7.04 16.94
C ALA A 70 -8.78 8.03 15.87
N HIS A 71 -8.68 7.67 14.58
CA HIS A 71 -9.12 8.51 13.45
C HIS A 71 -10.54 8.19 12.96
N TYR A 72 -11.24 7.29 13.62
CA TYR A 72 -12.62 6.93 13.31
C TYR A 72 -13.48 7.09 14.54
N GLN A 73 -14.69 7.57 14.34
CA GLN A 73 -15.73 7.67 15.37
C GLN A 73 -17.07 7.23 14.80
N ILE A 74 -17.98 6.87 15.67
CA ILE A 74 -19.36 6.60 15.30
C ILE A 74 -20.21 7.78 15.75
N ASN A 75 -20.84 8.43 14.79
CA ASN A 75 -21.76 9.53 15.00
C ASN A 75 -23.10 9.17 14.36
N GLU A 76 -24.20 9.24 15.14
CA GLU A 76 -25.55 9.04 14.64
C GLU A 76 -25.71 7.76 13.80
N GLY A 77 -25.09 6.66 14.21
CA GLY A 77 -25.16 5.40 13.46
C GLY A 77 -24.26 5.32 12.22
N ILE A 78 -23.31 6.21 12.07
CA ILE A 78 -22.43 6.27 10.91
C ILE A 78 -20.98 6.16 11.38
N LEU A 79 -20.21 5.26 10.78
CA LEU A 79 -18.76 5.19 10.98
C LEU A 79 -18.10 6.28 10.15
N GLN A 80 -17.57 7.31 10.81
CA GLN A 80 -16.92 8.44 10.14
C GLN A 80 -15.41 8.46 10.40
N ARG A 81 -14.64 8.76 9.38
CA ARG A 81 -13.29 9.24 9.57
C ARG A 81 -13.31 10.71 9.92
N THR A 82 -12.79 11.06 11.10
CA THR A 82 -12.62 12.44 11.54
C THR A 82 -11.49 13.12 10.79
N LYS A 83 -11.60 14.45 10.63
CA LYS A 83 -10.58 15.26 9.96
C LYS A 83 -9.21 15.11 10.63
N HIS A 84 -8.22 14.70 9.86
CA HIS A 84 -6.80 14.75 10.21
C HIS A 84 -6.01 15.34 9.05
N GLU A 85 -4.71 15.55 9.27
CA GLU A 85 -3.81 16.02 8.24
C GLU A 85 -3.96 15.18 6.95
N PRO A 86 -4.01 15.82 5.77
CA PRO A 86 -4.29 15.14 4.48
C PRO A 86 -3.32 14.01 4.15
N GLU A 87 -2.13 14.01 4.74
CA GLU A 87 -1.08 13.01 4.51
C GLU A 87 -1.24 11.74 5.35
N GLU A 88 -2.10 11.74 6.38
CA GLU A 88 -2.32 10.57 7.23
C GLU A 88 -3.33 9.61 6.62
N THR A 89 -2.94 8.34 6.53
CA THR A 89 -3.84 7.25 6.18
C THR A 89 -4.39 6.60 7.45
N ALA A 90 -5.70 6.60 7.60
CA ALA A 90 -6.36 5.92 8.71
C ALA A 90 -6.92 4.57 8.27
N ARG A 91 -6.85 3.58 9.16
CA ARG A 91 -7.42 2.23 8.94
C ARG A 91 -8.33 1.86 10.08
N THR A 92 -9.48 1.27 9.72
CA THR A 92 -10.31 0.47 10.63
C THR A 92 -10.42 -0.94 10.08
N PHE A 93 -10.59 -1.95 10.91
CA PHE A 93 -10.55 -3.34 10.46
C PHE A 93 -11.55 -4.21 11.20
N LEU A 94 -12.00 -5.26 10.52
CA LEU A 94 -12.81 -6.31 11.12
C LEU A 94 -11.88 -7.37 11.71
N LYS A 95 -11.96 -7.55 13.03
CA LYS A 95 -11.27 -8.61 13.77
C LYS A 95 -11.91 -9.97 13.44
N ASP A 96 -11.11 -11.03 13.55
CA ASP A 96 -11.56 -12.40 13.39
C ASP A 96 -12.34 -12.64 12.07
N ALA A 97 -11.94 -11.93 11.01
CA ALA A 97 -12.42 -12.20 9.67
C ALA A 97 -11.97 -13.61 9.25
N ALA A 98 -12.90 -14.42 8.74
CA ALA A 98 -12.63 -15.78 8.26
C ALA A 98 -13.59 -16.13 7.13
N PHE A 99 -13.39 -15.45 5.99
CA PHE A 99 -14.23 -15.59 4.80
C PHE A 99 -13.46 -16.26 3.67
N HIS A 100 -14.14 -16.94 2.76
CA HIS A 100 -13.54 -17.46 1.53
C HIS A 100 -14.26 -16.86 0.31
N ASN A 101 -15.31 -17.47 -0.13
CA ASN A 101 -16.19 -16.97 -1.17
C ASN A 101 -17.27 -16.12 -0.53
N VAL A 102 -17.32 -14.82 -0.84
CA VAL A 102 -18.18 -13.87 -0.13
C VAL A 102 -18.60 -12.69 -1.01
N ILE A 103 -19.70 -12.09 -0.61
CA ILE A 103 -20.14 -10.80 -1.08
C ILE A 103 -19.98 -9.79 0.03
N PHE A 104 -19.30 -8.67 -0.23
CA PHE A 104 -19.29 -7.48 0.61
C PHE A 104 -20.18 -6.43 -0.02
N ARG A 105 -21.03 -5.81 0.78
CA ARG A 105 -21.79 -4.64 0.40
C ARG A 105 -21.71 -3.62 1.52
N PHE A 106 -21.51 -2.35 1.16
CA PHE A 106 -21.45 -1.25 2.10
C PHE A 106 -21.83 0.05 1.45
N ASP A 107 -22.41 0.92 2.25
CA ASP A 107 -22.67 2.29 1.87
C ASP A 107 -21.48 3.17 2.29
N PHE A 108 -21.17 4.15 1.45
CA PHE A 108 -20.09 5.09 1.73
C PHE A 108 -20.39 6.47 1.15
N ARG A 109 -19.73 7.48 1.71
CA ARG A 109 -19.86 8.88 1.29
C ARG A 109 -18.50 9.56 1.35
N PHE A 110 -18.14 10.28 0.28
CA PHE A 110 -16.95 11.13 0.27
C PHE A 110 -17.23 12.44 0.99
N GLU A 111 -16.40 12.77 2.00
CA GLU A 111 -16.45 14.02 2.75
C GLU A 111 -15.14 14.82 2.63
N GLY A 112 -14.34 14.52 1.60
CA GLY A 112 -13.04 15.08 1.32
C GLY A 112 -11.92 14.04 1.26
N ALA A 113 -12.27 12.75 1.29
CA ALA A 113 -11.33 11.69 1.01
C ALA A 113 -10.83 11.80 -0.44
N ALA A 114 -9.52 11.58 -0.62
CA ALA A 114 -8.91 11.42 -1.94
C ALA A 114 -9.05 9.98 -2.44
N GLU A 115 -9.16 9.03 -1.51
CA GLU A 115 -9.27 7.61 -1.79
C GLU A 115 -9.89 6.85 -0.61
N ILE A 116 -10.74 5.89 -0.93
CA ILE A 116 -11.27 4.87 -0.02
C ILE A 116 -10.80 3.52 -0.52
N ARG A 117 -10.32 2.65 0.35
CA ARG A 117 -9.90 1.27 0.04
C ARG A 117 -10.64 0.27 0.89
N LEU A 118 -11.25 -0.73 0.26
CA LEU A 118 -11.58 -1.99 0.90
C LEU A 118 -10.44 -2.96 0.64
N MET A 119 -9.74 -3.35 1.70
CA MET A 119 -8.56 -4.21 1.65
C MET A 119 -8.93 -5.58 2.21
N THR A 120 -8.75 -6.63 1.40
CA THR A 120 -9.05 -8.01 1.82
C THR A 120 -7.86 -8.93 1.53
N GLY A 121 -7.70 -9.99 2.32
CA GLY A 121 -6.64 -10.96 2.08
C GLY A 121 -6.44 -11.96 3.21
N GLY A 122 -5.39 -12.75 3.11
CA GLY A 122 -5.06 -13.82 4.03
C GLY A 122 -3.61 -13.76 4.53
N GLY A 123 -3.29 -14.67 5.49
CA GLY A 123 -1.93 -14.82 5.99
C GLY A 123 -1.34 -13.54 6.63
N GLY A 124 -2.18 -12.69 7.28
CA GLY A 124 -1.81 -11.48 8.02
C GLY A 124 -1.63 -10.22 7.16
N GLY A 125 -2.19 -10.15 5.94
CA GLY A 125 -2.19 -8.97 5.09
C GLY A 125 -3.23 -9.03 3.99
N TYR A 126 -3.26 -8.00 3.16
CA TYR A 126 -4.17 -7.94 2.02
C TYR A 126 -3.50 -8.44 0.75
N ASN A 127 -4.29 -9.02 -0.14
CA ASN A 127 -3.89 -9.41 -1.49
C ASN A 127 -4.84 -8.88 -2.56
N THR A 128 -5.98 -8.35 -2.17
CA THR A 128 -6.95 -7.70 -3.05
C THR A 128 -7.38 -6.39 -2.44
N VAL A 129 -7.46 -5.35 -3.25
CA VAL A 129 -7.87 -4.01 -2.84
C VAL A 129 -8.86 -3.47 -3.85
N THR A 130 -10.06 -3.15 -3.39
CA THR A 130 -11.00 -2.31 -4.12
C THR A 130 -10.69 -0.87 -3.74
N GLN A 131 -10.21 -0.08 -4.71
CA GLN A 131 -9.89 1.33 -4.53
C GLN A 131 -10.98 2.18 -5.15
N ILE A 132 -11.50 3.12 -4.41
CA ILE A 132 -12.56 4.01 -4.81
C ILE A 132 -12.02 5.44 -4.72
N PHE A 133 -12.03 6.14 -5.84
CA PHE A 133 -11.64 7.54 -5.98
C PHE A 133 -12.87 8.38 -6.31
N PRO A 134 -12.87 9.69 -6.13
CA PRO A 134 -14.03 10.51 -6.48
C PRO A 134 -14.52 10.36 -7.93
N THR A 135 -13.66 9.98 -8.86
CA THR A 135 -13.95 9.93 -10.31
C THR A 135 -13.99 8.54 -10.92
N HIS A 136 -13.62 7.51 -10.17
CA HIS A 136 -13.55 6.14 -10.66
C HIS A 136 -13.33 5.15 -9.52
N PHE A 137 -13.46 3.86 -9.83
CA PHE A 137 -13.01 2.80 -8.93
C PHE A 137 -12.26 1.71 -9.70
N GLN A 138 -11.43 0.95 -8.99
CA GLN A 138 -10.61 -0.12 -9.58
C GLN A 138 -10.39 -1.25 -8.59
N ILE A 139 -10.06 -2.45 -9.12
CA ILE A 139 -9.62 -3.60 -8.33
C ILE A 139 -8.15 -3.85 -8.60
N ASN A 140 -7.38 -3.96 -7.53
CA ASN A 140 -5.97 -4.33 -7.57
C ASN A 140 -5.73 -5.64 -6.83
N THR A 141 -4.85 -6.47 -7.39
CA THR A 141 -4.26 -7.60 -6.66
C THR A 141 -2.81 -7.28 -6.32
N ALA A 142 -2.40 -7.59 -5.10
CA ALA A 142 -1.04 -7.34 -4.62
C ALA A 142 -0.41 -8.63 -4.11
N LYS A 143 0.77 -8.96 -4.58
CA LYS A 143 1.54 -10.06 -4.01
C LYS A 143 2.15 -9.61 -2.68
N ARG A 144 1.95 -10.40 -1.63
CA ARG A 144 2.49 -10.14 -0.30
C ARG A 144 3.97 -10.47 -0.23
N SER A 145 4.80 -9.59 -0.66
CA SER A 145 6.23 -9.54 -0.36
C SER A 145 6.68 -8.11 -0.57
N ASN A 146 7.85 -7.72 -0.09
CA ASN A 146 8.42 -6.38 -0.27
C ASN A 146 8.56 -5.96 -1.75
N GLU A 147 8.15 -6.80 -2.67
CA GLU A 147 7.98 -6.51 -4.10
C GLU A 147 6.49 -6.28 -4.34
N PHE A 148 6.07 -5.03 -4.31
CA PHE A 148 4.73 -4.60 -4.71
C PHE A 148 4.56 -4.81 -6.22
N VAL A 149 4.19 -6.01 -6.61
CA VAL A 149 3.61 -6.23 -7.94
C VAL A 149 2.10 -6.14 -7.76
N SER A 150 1.57 -4.92 -7.80
CA SER A 150 0.12 -4.75 -7.87
C SER A 150 -0.32 -4.85 -9.32
N SER A 151 -1.27 -5.73 -9.60
CA SER A 151 -1.91 -5.85 -10.91
C SER A 151 -3.29 -5.22 -10.86
N ILE A 152 -3.54 -4.22 -11.70
CA ILE A 152 -4.86 -3.65 -11.87
C ILE A 152 -5.69 -4.64 -12.69
N GLN A 153 -6.70 -5.25 -12.07
CA GLN A 153 -7.60 -6.19 -12.72
C GLN A 153 -8.58 -5.48 -13.65
N GLY A 154 -9.03 -4.29 -13.27
CA GLY A 154 -9.87 -3.43 -14.07
C GLY A 154 -10.15 -2.11 -13.37
N GLU A 155 -10.74 -1.18 -14.13
CA GLU A 155 -11.17 0.13 -13.64
C GLU A 155 -12.48 0.54 -14.31
N CYS A 156 -13.25 1.36 -13.62
CA CYS A 156 -14.52 1.90 -14.12
C CYS A 156 -14.65 3.37 -13.73
N ALA A 157 -14.92 4.23 -14.71
CA ALA A 157 -15.25 5.63 -14.46
C ALA A 157 -16.63 5.72 -13.80
N PHE A 158 -16.71 6.49 -12.74
CA PHE A 158 -17.95 6.83 -12.03
C PHE A 158 -17.71 8.08 -11.19
N ASP A 159 -18.59 9.06 -11.33
CA ASP A 159 -18.49 10.32 -10.59
C ASP A 159 -19.21 10.20 -9.24
N PHE A 160 -18.44 9.90 -8.19
CA PHE A 160 -18.94 9.84 -6.83
C PHE A 160 -19.10 11.26 -6.27
N LYS A 161 -20.31 11.78 -6.35
CA LYS A 161 -20.61 13.13 -5.86
C LYS A 161 -20.31 13.23 -4.37
N LYS A 162 -19.49 14.23 -4.00
CA LYS A 162 -19.19 14.54 -2.61
C LYS A 162 -20.49 14.80 -1.82
N GLY A 163 -20.58 14.22 -0.64
CA GLY A 163 -21.74 14.36 0.23
C GLY A 163 -22.91 13.40 -0.07
N ASN A 164 -22.91 12.72 -1.22
CA ASN A 164 -23.94 11.74 -1.55
C ASN A 164 -23.52 10.34 -1.07
N TRP A 165 -24.51 9.58 -0.61
CA TRP A 165 -24.34 8.16 -0.30
C TRP A 165 -24.29 7.34 -1.59
N HIS A 166 -23.39 6.37 -1.62
CA HIS A 166 -23.21 5.39 -2.69
C HIS A 166 -23.07 4.01 -2.08
N THR A 167 -23.57 3.01 -2.77
CA THR A 167 -23.43 1.60 -2.36
C THR A 167 -22.39 0.92 -3.26
N MET A 168 -21.38 0.29 -2.65
CA MET A 168 -20.42 -0.58 -3.32
C MET A 168 -20.73 -2.03 -2.98
N THR A 169 -20.78 -2.86 -4.02
CA THR A 169 -20.83 -4.33 -3.88
C THR A 169 -19.55 -4.92 -4.43
N VAL A 170 -18.94 -5.85 -3.69
CA VAL A 170 -17.74 -6.58 -4.12
C VAL A 170 -17.97 -8.08 -3.90
N GLU A 171 -18.01 -8.83 -4.98
CA GLU A 171 -18.31 -10.25 -5.02
C GLU A 171 -17.02 -11.03 -5.28
N PHE A 172 -16.73 -12.03 -4.44
CA PHE A 172 -15.56 -12.91 -4.57
C PHE A 172 -16.03 -14.36 -4.69
N HIS A 173 -15.57 -15.05 -5.73
CA HIS A 173 -15.73 -16.49 -5.87
C HIS A 173 -14.51 -17.09 -6.55
N ASP A 174 -13.84 -18.03 -5.87
CA ASP A 174 -12.59 -18.66 -6.30
C ASP A 174 -11.53 -17.62 -6.74
N GLU A 175 -11.09 -17.65 -7.99
CA GLU A 175 -10.12 -16.73 -8.57
C GLU A 175 -10.73 -15.43 -9.10
N GLU A 176 -12.04 -15.23 -8.95
CA GLU A 176 -12.79 -14.16 -9.59
C GLU A 176 -13.27 -13.12 -8.60
N VAL A 177 -13.34 -11.89 -9.08
CA VAL A 177 -13.88 -10.75 -8.31
C VAL A 177 -14.67 -9.84 -9.23
N VAL A 178 -15.81 -9.37 -8.74
CA VAL A 178 -16.59 -8.31 -9.36
C VAL A 178 -16.82 -7.21 -8.35
N ALA A 179 -16.55 -5.97 -8.73
CA ALA A 179 -16.97 -4.80 -7.95
C ALA A 179 -17.91 -3.95 -8.79
N HIS A 180 -18.98 -3.43 -8.19
CA HIS A 180 -19.91 -2.56 -8.89
C HIS A 180 -20.60 -1.59 -7.92
N VAL A 181 -20.99 -0.44 -8.44
CA VAL A 181 -21.81 0.57 -7.73
C VAL A 181 -23.28 0.36 -8.07
N ASP A 182 -23.52 0.15 -9.34
CA ASP A 182 -24.76 -0.36 -9.92
C ASP A 182 -24.39 -1.44 -10.94
N LYS A 183 -25.36 -2.14 -11.50
CA LYS A 183 -25.08 -3.20 -12.46
C LYS A 183 -24.45 -2.72 -13.79
N LYS A 184 -24.45 -1.41 -14.02
CA LYS A 184 -23.90 -0.80 -15.24
C LYS A 184 -22.45 -0.40 -15.07
N HIS A 185 -22.08 0.08 -13.88
CA HIS A 185 -20.73 0.49 -13.54
C HIS A 185 -20.06 -0.58 -12.71
N PHE A 186 -19.22 -1.40 -13.36
CA PHE A 186 -18.62 -2.59 -12.78
C PHE A 186 -17.17 -2.77 -13.24
N VAL A 187 -16.42 -3.54 -12.44
CA VAL A 187 -15.10 -4.09 -12.74
C VAL A 187 -15.15 -5.60 -12.55
N VAL A 188 -14.67 -6.35 -13.51
CA VAL A 188 -14.48 -7.81 -13.45
C VAL A 188 -13.00 -8.11 -13.46
N GLY A 189 -12.54 -8.93 -12.52
CA GLY A 189 -11.15 -9.37 -12.41
C GLY A 189 -11.02 -10.87 -12.20
N ARG A 190 -9.89 -11.43 -12.62
CA ARG A 190 -9.51 -12.82 -12.34
C ARG A 190 -8.02 -12.93 -12.08
N HIS A 191 -7.68 -13.54 -10.93
CA HIS A 191 -6.29 -13.80 -10.59
C HIS A 191 -6.22 -14.91 -9.52
N PRO A 192 -5.27 -15.87 -9.59
CA PRO A 192 -5.18 -16.97 -8.62
C PRO A 192 -5.04 -16.52 -7.16
N ILE A 193 -4.44 -15.33 -6.91
CA ILE A 193 -4.27 -14.79 -5.57
C ILE A 193 -5.60 -14.40 -4.90
N ILE A 194 -6.67 -14.25 -5.68
CA ILE A 194 -8.02 -13.95 -5.19
C ILE A 194 -8.60 -15.15 -4.46
N ASN A 195 -8.26 -16.39 -4.90
CA ASN A 195 -8.67 -17.62 -4.26
C ASN A 195 -7.88 -17.80 -2.94
N THR A 196 -8.33 -17.14 -1.89
CA THR A 196 -7.68 -17.17 -0.57
C THR A 196 -8.70 -17.08 0.55
N LYS A 197 -8.42 -17.76 1.66
CA LYS A 197 -9.17 -17.53 2.91
C LYS A 197 -8.86 -16.12 3.40
N ARG A 198 -9.88 -15.26 3.48
CA ARG A 198 -9.77 -13.86 3.88
C ARG A 198 -9.80 -13.75 5.39
N THR A 199 -8.63 -13.62 5.99
CA THR A 199 -8.44 -13.41 7.43
C THR A 199 -8.09 -11.95 7.74
N TYR A 200 -8.08 -11.10 6.73
CA TYR A 200 -7.85 -9.67 6.84
C TYR A 200 -8.92 -8.91 6.05
N LEU A 201 -9.58 -7.98 6.71
CA LEU A 201 -10.52 -7.04 6.11
C LEU A 201 -10.36 -5.68 6.79
N ALA A 202 -10.14 -4.65 6.00
CA ALA A 202 -9.97 -3.29 6.51
C ALA A 202 -10.51 -2.25 5.52
N PHE A 203 -11.06 -1.17 6.06
CA PHE A 203 -11.17 0.09 5.35
C PHE A 203 -9.93 0.95 5.61
N GLN A 204 -9.43 1.58 4.57
CA GLN A 204 -8.41 2.62 4.65
C GLN A 204 -8.90 3.84 3.89
N VAL A 205 -8.76 5.01 4.50
CA VAL A 205 -9.12 6.29 3.89
C VAL A 205 -7.89 7.18 3.83
N SER A 206 -7.67 7.80 2.68
CA SER A 206 -6.67 8.86 2.46
C SER A 206 -7.40 10.17 2.18
N GLY A 207 -6.87 11.29 2.67
CA GLY A 207 -7.55 12.59 2.59
C GLY A 207 -8.32 12.94 3.86
N THR A 208 -9.25 13.88 3.81
CA THR A 208 -9.79 14.53 5.02
C THR A 208 -11.02 13.88 5.63
N GLY A 209 -11.81 13.08 4.90
CA GLY A 209 -12.99 12.45 5.49
C GLY A 209 -13.75 11.51 4.56
N ALA A 210 -14.35 10.48 5.14
CA ALA A 210 -15.33 9.58 4.53
C ALA A 210 -16.26 9.04 5.60
N ALA A 211 -17.46 8.68 5.20
CA ALA A 211 -18.46 8.04 6.05
C ALA A 211 -18.83 6.66 5.49
N PHE A 212 -19.18 5.72 6.37
CA PHE A 212 -19.56 4.36 6.04
C PHE A 212 -20.79 3.94 6.84
N ASP A 213 -21.63 3.14 6.20
CA ASP A 213 -22.80 2.54 6.82
C ASP A 213 -23.16 1.20 6.16
N ASN A 214 -24.09 0.47 6.73
CA ASN A 214 -24.71 -0.72 6.15
C ASN A 214 -23.70 -1.73 5.58
N PHE A 215 -22.68 -2.09 6.38
CA PHE A 215 -21.69 -3.08 5.97
C PHE A 215 -22.20 -4.50 6.21
N PHE A 216 -22.41 -5.23 5.13
CA PHE A 216 -22.86 -6.63 5.17
C PHE A 216 -21.92 -7.57 4.43
N VAL A 217 -21.84 -8.79 4.92
CA VAL A 217 -21.08 -9.88 4.33
C VAL A 217 -21.97 -11.12 4.24
N TRP A 218 -22.08 -11.67 3.04
CA TRP A 218 -22.78 -12.93 2.78
C TRP A 218 -21.80 -13.98 2.28
N GLU A 219 -22.10 -15.25 2.52
CA GLU A 219 -21.53 -16.35 1.72
C GLU A 219 -21.97 -16.16 0.27
N SER A 220 -21.12 -16.53 -0.68
CA SER A 220 -21.40 -16.38 -2.11
C SER A 220 -21.41 -17.71 -2.82
N GLU A 221 -22.40 -17.92 -3.68
CA GLU A 221 -22.49 -19.03 -4.63
C GLU A 221 -22.57 -18.46 -6.05
N PRO A 222 -21.81 -18.98 -7.01
CA PRO A 222 -21.84 -18.45 -8.36
C PRO A 222 -23.18 -18.75 -9.02
N LYS A 223 -23.68 -17.80 -9.78
CA LYS A 223 -24.88 -18.00 -10.62
C LYS A 223 -24.57 -18.98 -11.75
N GLU A 224 -25.53 -19.83 -12.12
CA GLU A 224 -25.37 -20.82 -13.21
C GLU A 224 -24.94 -20.17 -14.52
N ASN A 225 -25.50 -19.01 -14.86
CA ASN A 225 -25.20 -18.28 -16.09
C ASN A 225 -23.90 -17.45 -16.01
N TRP A 226 -23.20 -17.46 -14.86
CA TRP A 226 -22.00 -16.64 -14.67
C TRP A 226 -20.90 -16.82 -15.73
N PRO A 227 -20.54 -18.04 -16.18
CA PRO A 227 -19.49 -18.19 -17.19
C PRO A 227 -19.78 -17.46 -18.51
N ALA A 228 -21.05 -17.43 -18.93
CA ALA A 228 -21.49 -16.70 -20.13
C ALA A 228 -21.53 -15.18 -19.88
N GLN A 229 -22.15 -14.77 -18.77
CA GLN A 229 -22.25 -13.37 -18.36
C GLN A 229 -20.86 -12.74 -18.16
N ARG A 230 -19.92 -13.46 -17.57
CA ARG A 230 -18.54 -13.02 -17.40
C ARG A 230 -17.87 -12.64 -18.72
N LYS A 231 -18.05 -13.46 -19.77
CA LYS A 231 -17.49 -13.15 -21.10
C LYS A 231 -18.02 -11.81 -21.63
N GLN A 232 -19.32 -11.60 -21.49
CA GLN A 232 -19.97 -10.35 -21.93
C GLN A 232 -19.46 -9.14 -21.12
N LEU A 233 -19.39 -9.27 -19.80
CA LEU A 233 -18.92 -8.20 -18.93
C LEU A 233 -17.44 -7.88 -19.17
N ALA A 234 -16.60 -8.90 -19.33
CA ALA A 234 -15.19 -8.71 -19.64
C ALA A 234 -14.97 -8.04 -21.02
N ALA A 235 -15.75 -8.42 -22.05
CA ALA A 235 -15.72 -7.77 -23.35
C ALA A 235 -16.19 -6.32 -23.26
N SER A 236 -17.29 -6.05 -22.54
CA SER A 236 -17.79 -4.70 -22.29
C SER A 236 -16.76 -3.84 -21.53
N GLN A 237 -16.11 -4.40 -20.51
CA GLN A 237 -15.04 -3.70 -19.78
C GLN A 237 -13.85 -3.37 -20.68
N ALA A 238 -13.43 -4.31 -21.54
CA ALA A 238 -12.32 -4.10 -22.47
C ALA A 238 -12.61 -3.03 -23.53
N ALA A 239 -13.87 -2.86 -23.92
CA ALA A 239 -14.33 -1.86 -24.87
C ALA A 239 -14.48 -0.45 -24.29
N ARG A 240 -14.48 -0.31 -22.96
CA ARG A 240 -14.62 1.00 -22.30
C ARG A 240 -13.34 1.83 -22.46
N PRO A 241 -13.47 3.15 -22.62
CA PRO A 241 -12.31 4.03 -22.50
C PRO A 241 -11.70 3.90 -21.09
N PRO A 242 -10.38 4.10 -20.95
CA PRO A 242 -9.74 4.12 -19.65
C PRO A 242 -10.43 5.13 -18.72
N ALA A 243 -10.71 4.72 -17.49
CA ALA A 243 -11.34 5.58 -16.48
C ALA A 243 -10.44 6.77 -16.10
N ILE A 244 -9.13 6.62 -16.30
CA ILE A 244 -8.12 7.63 -16.01
C ILE A 244 -7.33 7.91 -17.28
N LYS A 245 -7.22 9.19 -17.64
CA LYS A 245 -6.27 9.61 -18.68
C LYS A 245 -4.85 9.49 -18.14
N ARG A 246 -4.11 8.52 -18.67
CA ARG A 246 -2.72 8.26 -18.26
C ARG A 246 -1.73 8.86 -19.24
N ASP A 247 -0.68 9.47 -18.71
CA ASP A 247 0.47 9.86 -19.53
C ASP A 247 1.23 8.61 -20.04
N ALA A 248 2.16 8.81 -20.98
CA ALA A 248 2.93 7.71 -21.58
C ALA A 248 3.70 6.88 -20.54
N ARG A 249 4.15 7.51 -19.46
CA ARG A 249 4.86 6.83 -18.38
C ARG A 249 3.93 5.93 -17.57
N GLN A 250 2.77 6.47 -17.16
CA GLN A 250 1.76 5.70 -16.41
C GLN A 250 1.24 4.54 -17.26
N GLN A 251 1.06 4.74 -18.57
CA GLN A 251 0.70 3.68 -19.51
C GLN A 251 1.80 2.61 -19.59
N TYR A 252 3.06 3.02 -19.74
CA TYR A 252 4.20 2.11 -19.75
C TYR A 252 4.25 1.25 -18.49
N ASP A 253 4.19 1.86 -17.31
CA ASP A 253 4.27 1.16 -16.04
C ASP A 253 3.10 0.16 -15.85
N LEU A 254 1.89 0.52 -16.28
CA LEU A 254 0.72 -0.34 -16.24
C LEU A 254 0.83 -1.53 -17.19
N ILE A 255 1.22 -1.30 -18.45
CA ILE A 255 1.40 -2.37 -19.46
C ILE A 255 2.51 -3.31 -19.01
N MET A 256 3.63 -2.78 -18.56
CA MET A 256 4.76 -3.54 -18.05
C MET A 256 4.35 -4.46 -16.90
N LEU A 257 3.55 -3.96 -15.99
CA LEU A 257 3.05 -4.72 -14.84
C LEU A 257 2.15 -5.88 -15.28
N LYS A 258 1.16 -5.62 -16.15
CA LYS A 258 0.24 -6.63 -16.69
C LYS A 258 0.99 -7.68 -17.51
N LEU A 259 1.98 -7.26 -18.29
CA LEU A 259 2.81 -8.16 -19.10
C LEU A 259 3.63 -9.10 -18.23
N LYS A 260 4.32 -8.57 -17.21
CA LYS A 260 5.09 -9.38 -16.25
C LYS A 260 4.21 -10.42 -15.56
N ASP A 261 3.03 -10.03 -15.10
CA ASP A 261 2.08 -10.95 -14.47
C ASP A 261 1.61 -12.03 -15.45
N ARG A 262 1.23 -11.67 -16.68
CA ARG A 262 0.84 -12.61 -17.74
C ARG A 262 1.95 -13.61 -18.06
N LEU A 263 3.17 -13.12 -18.38
CA LEU A 263 4.30 -13.96 -18.77
C LEU A 263 4.78 -14.84 -17.63
N SER A 264 4.72 -14.39 -16.39
CA SER A 264 5.06 -15.23 -15.24
C SER A 264 4.16 -16.46 -15.09
N ARG A 265 2.92 -16.39 -15.58
CA ARG A 265 1.96 -17.50 -15.57
C ARG A 265 2.05 -18.40 -16.80
N SER A 266 2.21 -17.83 -17.99
CA SER A 266 2.04 -18.54 -19.25
C SER A 266 3.33 -18.81 -20.03
N ASP A 267 4.45 -18.14 -19.71
CA ASP A 267 5.66 -18.19 -20.52
C ASP A 267 6.84 -18.83 -19.78
N ALA A 268 7.26 -20.02 -20.23
CA ALA A 268 8.35 -20.77 -19.60
C ALA A 268 9.71 -20.05 -19.75
N LYS A 269 9.97 -19.43 -20.91
CA LYS A 269 11.22 -18.72 -21.19
C LYS A 269 11.38 -17.52 -20.26
N TYR A 270 10.32 -16.75 -20.10
CA TYR A 270 10.31 -15.63 -19.15
C TYR A 270 10.54 -16.09 -17.71
N ARG A 271 9.84 -17.14 -17.26
CA ARG A 271 10.04 -17.71 -15.92
C ARG A 271 11.48 -18.15 -15.70
N ASN A 272 12.10 -18.79 -16.70
CA ASN A 272 13.50 -19.23 -16.59
C ASN A 272 14.45 -18.06 -16.45
N LEU A 273 14.27 -16.97 -17.21
CA LEU A 273 15.07 -15.76 -17.11
C LEU A 273 14.94 -15.13 -15.70
N VAL A 274 13.72 -14.99 -15.20
CA VAL A 274 13.45 -14.44 -13.87
C VAL A 274 14.06 -15.34 -12.78
N THR A 275 13.88 -16.66 -12.89
CA THR A 275 14.44 -17.63 -11.94
C THR A 275 15.95 -17.56 -11.91
N HIS A 276 16.59 -17.49 -13.10
CA HIS A 276 18.04 -17.34 -13.21
C HIS A 276 18.54 -16.03 -12.56
N HIS A 277 17.86 -14.92 -12.84
CA HIS A 277 18.16 -13.64 -12.21
C HIS A 277 18.07 -13.70 -10.66
N GLU A 278 17.02 -14.31 -10.13
CA GLU A 278 16.89 -14.47 -8.67
C GLU A 278 17.94 -15.42 -8.08
N LYS A 279 18.33 -16.49 -8.79
CA LYS A 279 19.45 -17.34 -8.37
C LYS A 279 20.77 -16.55 -8.30
N LEU A 280 21.06 -15.70 -9.28
CA LEU A 280 22.26 -14.85 -9.28
C LEU A 280 22.26 -13.86 -8.10
N LYS A 281 21.10 -13.26 -7.81
CA LYS A 281 20.94 -12.38 -6.63
C LYS A 281 21.12 -13.13 -5.31
N ALA A 282 20.55 -14.33 -5.21
CA ALA A 282 20.72 -15.18 -4.03
C ALA A 282 22.20 -15.59 -3.86
N ALA A 283 22.89 -16.01 -4.94
CA ALA A 283 24.31 -16.34 -4.91
C ALA A 283 25.18 -15.15 -4.48
N LEU A 284 24.91 -13.93 -4.99
CA LEU A 284 25.61 -12.73 -4.54
C LEU A 284 25.41 -12.51 -3.03
N LYS A 285 24.20 -12.69 -2.53
CA LYS A 285 23.88 -12.54 -1.10
C LYS A 285 24.55 -13.62 -0.24
N THR A 286 24.68 -14.85 -0.77
CA THR A 286 25.36 -15.97 -0.10
C THR A 286 26.87 -15.78 -0.10
N ASP A 287 27.45 -15.36 -1.22
CA ASP A 287 28.89 -15.11 -1.33
C ASP A 287 29.33 -13.90 -0.47
N TYR A 288 28.45 -12.93 -0.30
CA TYR A 288 28.72 -11.68 0.42
C TYR A 288 27.68 -11.38 1.50
N PRO A 289 27.42 -12.28 2.46
CA PRO A 289 26.38 -12.08 3.48
C PRO A 289 26.68 -10.85 4.35
N ARG A 290 27.97 -10.60 4.63
CA ARG A 290 28.42 -9.43 5.41
C ARG A 290 28.20 -8.12 4.65
N ALA A 291 28.30 -8.12 3.31
CA ALA A 291 28.14 -6.90 2.52
C ALA A 291 26.79 -6.24 2.75
N PHE A 292 25.74 -7.04 2.74
CA PHE A 292 24.36 -6.57 2.95
C PHE A 292 24.09 -6.30 4.43
N GLN A 293 24.62 -7.12 5.33
CA GLN A 293 24.44 -6.98 6.76
C GLN A 293 25.19 -5.77 7.31
N THR A 294 26.49 -5.63 6.99
CA THR A 294 27.33 -4.52 7.45
C THR A 294 26.78 -3.17 6.98
N HIS A 295 26.40 -3.06 5.70
CA HIS A 295 25.77 -1.84 5.20
C HIS A 295 24.46 -1.50 5.94
N LYS A 296 23.64 -2.52 6.22
CA LYS A 296 22.39 -2.36 6.97
C LYS A 296 22.64 -1.97 8.43
N GLU A 297 23.63 -2.59 9.07
CA GLU A 297 24.01 -2.31 10.46
C GLU A 297 24.60 -0.91 10.62
N LEU A 298 25.50 -0.50 9.73
CA LEU A 298 26.06 0.86 9.72
C LEU A 298 24.95 1.90 9.46
N SER A 299 24.04 1.64 8.53
CA SER A 299 22.91 2.54 8.26
C SER A 299 21.94 2.62 9.45
N LYS A 300 21.70 1.50 10.15
CA LYS A 300 20.93 1.49 11.40
C LYS A 300 21.67 2.19 12.55
N GLY A 301 22.99 2.01 12.62
CA GLY A 301 23.86 2.70 13.59
C GLY A 301 23.74 4.21 13.45
N ILE A 302 23.88 4.72 12.23
CA ILE A 302 23.73 6.14 11.91
C ILE A 302 22.33 6.65 12.36
N ALA A 303 21.27 5.89 12.04
CA ALA A 303 19.92 6.28 12.43
C ALA A 303 19.72 6.26 13.96
N ARG A 304 20.24 5.23 14.65
CA ARG A 304 20.17 5.14 16.12
C ARG A 304 20.89 6.27 16.79
N GLN A 305 22.11 6.56 16.33
CA GLN A 305 22.93 7.65 16.90
C GLN A 305 22.22 9.00 16.80
N ARG A 306 21.61 9.28 15.64
CA ARG A 306 20.81 10.49 15.46
C ARG A 306 19.60 10.56 16.42
N ILE A 307 18.91 9.44 16.64
CA ILE A 307 17.75 9.36 17.55
C ILE A 307 18.21 9.52 19.01
N GLU A 308 19.31 8.89 19.38
CA GLU A 308 19.87 8.91 20.73
C GLU A 308 20.30 10.33 21.13
N ILE A 309 20.95 11.04 20.23
CA ILE A 309 21.35 12.44 20.42
C ILE A 309 20.10 13.32 20.59
N LYS A 310 19.09 13.15 19.75
CA LYS A 310 17.81 13.85 19.85
C LYS A 310 17.09 13.62 21.18
N GLY A 311 17.19 12.40 21.73
CA GLY A 311 16.53 12.02 22.97
C GLY A 311 17.22 12.54 24.23
N LYS A 312 18.53 12.79 24.18
CA LYS A 312 19.35 13.15 25.35
C LYS A 312 19.42 14.66 25.62
N ASP A 313 19.28 15.49 24.59
CA ASP A 313 19.46 16.93 24.72
C ASP A 313 18.28 17.72 24.11
N PRO A 314 17.45 18.37 24.95
CA PRO A 314 16.35 19.20 24.47
C PRO A 314 16.79 20.36 23.58
N ARG A 315 17.99 20.92 23.82
CA ARG A 315 18.55 22.02 23.03
C ARG A 315 18.94 21.56 21.63
N PHE A 316 19.53 20.37 21.51
CA PHE A 316 19.79 19.75 20.21
C PHE A 316 18.49 19.59 19.41
N LYS A 317 17.43 19.08 20.05
CA LYS A 317 16.10 18.92 19.42
C LYS A 317 15.51 20.26 18.96
N GLN A 318 15.68 21.30 19.75
CA GLN A 318 15.21 22.64 19.41
C GLN A 318 15.97 23.20 18.19
N MET A 319 17.31 23.14 18.20
CA MET A 319 18.14 23.63 17.12
C MET A 319 17.93 22.83 15.82
N GLU A 320 17.87 21.51 15.91
CA GLU A 320 17.51 20.67 14.76
C GLU A 320 16.10 20.97 14.24
N GLY A 321 15.16 21.26 15.12
CA GLY A 321 13.81 21.73 14.76
C GLY A 321 13.87 23.01 13.94
N ALA A 322 14.71 23.97 14.32
CA ALA A 322 14.92 25.22 13.59
C ALA A 322 15.52 24.97 12.19
N VAL A 323 16.55 24.12 12.10
CA VAL A 323 17.13 23.68 10.80
C VAL A 323 16.07 23.05 9.91
N ASN A 324 15.28 22.12 10.45
CA ASN A 324 14.23 21.44 9.68
C ASN A 324 13.13 22.41 9.21
N GLN A 325 12.77 23.40 10.02
CA GLN A 325 11.82 24.44 9.61
C GLN A 325 12.41 25.34 8.51
N ALA A 326 13.69 25.69 8.58
CA ALA A 326 14.36 26.47 7.52
C ALA A 326 14.39 25.67 6.21
N ARG A 327 14.80 24.41 6.23
CA ARG A 327 14.75 23.50 5.07
C ARG A 327 13.32 23.35 4.51
N LYS A 328 12.32 23.29 5.38
CA LYS A 328 10.92 23.25 4.97
C LYS A 328 10.52 24.50 4.19
N LYS A 329 10.92 25.69 4.67
CA LYS A 329 10.67 26.98 3.99
C LYS A 329 11.35 27.04 2.62
N GLU A 330 12.60 26.58 2.49
CA GLU A 330 13.28 26.46 1.20
C GLU A 330 12.50 25.56 0.24
N LYS A 331 12.12 24.39 0.71
CA LYS A 331 11.35 23.43 -0.06
C LYS A 331 10.00 24.01 -0.51
N GLU A 332 9.27 24.65 0.41
CA GLU A 332 7.99 25.30 0.11
C GLU A 332 8.17 26.44 -0.92
N TYR A 333 9.25 27.19 -0.80
CA TYR A 333 9.55 28.24 -1.76
C TYR A 333 9.82 27.67 -3.16
N ILE A 334 10.66 26.65 -3.28
CA ILE A 334 10.90 25.96 -4.56
C ILE A 334 9.59 25.38 -5.12
N HIS A 335 8.75 24.77 -4.29
CA HIS A 335 7.44 24.26 -4.70
C HIS A 335 6.48 25.36 -5.17
N SER A 336 6.53 26.54 -4.55
CA SER A 336 5.69 27.67 -4.97
C SER A 336 6.04 28.18 -6.37
N ARG A 337 7.30 28.01 -6.77
CA ARG A 337 7.82 28.39 -8.11
C ARG A 337 7.68 27.24 -9.11
N HIS A 338 7.65 26.01 -8.65
CA HIS A 338 7.62 24.79 -9.45
C HIS A 338 6.52 23.83 -8.93
N ARG A 339 5.25 24.22 -9.14
CA ARG A 339 4.06 23.49 -8.65
C ARG A 339 3.98 22.04 -9.16
N GLU A 340 4.56 21.78 -10.34
CA GLU A 340 4.64 20.45 -10.94
C GLU A 340 5.39 19.43 -10.07
N LEU A 341 6.30 19.88 -9.19
CA LEU A 341 7.02 19.00 -8.26
C LEU A 341 6.09 18.25 -7.30
N GLY A 342 4.98 18.88 -6.90
CA GLY A 342 4.00 18.26 -6.01
C GLY A 342 3.30 17.04 -6.60
N ASN A 343 3.27 16.92 -7.94
CA ASN A 343 2.62 15.84 -8.67
C ASN A 343 3.60 14.71 -9.05
N LEU A 344 4.89 14.85 -8.71
CA LEU A 344 5.89 13.86 -9.08
C LEU A 344 5.89 12.67 -8.11
N PRO A 345 5.99 11.44 -8.63
CA PRO A 345 6.25 10.27 -7.81
C PRO A 345 7.59 10.39 -7.06
N LYS A 346 7.64 9.85 -5.84
CA LYS A 346 8.77 9.99 -4.93
C LYS A 346 10.15 9.70 -5.56
N HIS A 347 10.25 8.73 -6.47
CA HIS A 347 11.53 8.35 -7.08
C HIS A 347 12.04 9.33 -8.17
N LEU A 348 11.16 10.19 -8.71
CA LEU A 348 11.53 11.28 -9.62
C LEU A 348 11.63 12.61 -8.89
N TYR A 349 10.87 12.76 -7.83
CA TYR A 349 10.77 13.99 -7.08
C TYR A 349 12.13 14.55 -6.68
N TYR A 350 13.01 13.73 -6.10
CA TYR A 350 14.30 14.23 -5.60
C TYR A 350 15.22 14.72 -6.72
N ALA A 351 15.28 13.99 -7.84
CA ALA A 351 16.10 14.42 -8.99
C ALA A 351 15.58 15.73 -9.62
N ALA A 352 14.25 15.80 -9.82
CA ALA A 352 13.63 17.00 -10.35
C ALA A 352 13.73 18.18 -9.39
N PHE A 353 13.57 17.94 -8.09
CA PHE A 353 13.71 18.98 -7.08
C PHE A 353 15.12 19.60 -7.06
N GLU A 354 16.16 18.77 -7.05
CA GLU A 354 17.56 19.24 -7.08
C GLU A 354 17.88 20.00 -8.38
N GLU A 355 17.30 19.58 -9.48
CA GLU A 355 17.46 20.27 -10.75
C GLU A 355 16.78 21.63 -10.73
N ARG A 356 15.53 21.73 -10.28
CA ARG A 356 14.83 23.02 -10.13
C ARG A 356 15.53 23.94 -9.13
N ARG A 357 16.05 23.39 -8.05
CA ARG A 357 16.88 24.15 -7.14
C ARG A 357 18.11 24.76 -7.83
N LYS A 358 18.78 24.01 -8.71
CA LYS A 358 19.92 24.49 -9.49
C LYS A 358 19.52 25.59 -10.49
N THR A 359 18.38 25.45 -11.17
CA THR A 359 17.89 26.51 -12.08
C THR A 359 17.57 27.81 -11.35
N MET A 360 17.22 27.73 -10.07
CA MET A 360 16.97 28.88 -9.19
C MET A 360 18.23 29.38 -8.46
N ALA A 361 19.43 28.93 -8.83
CA ALA A 361 20.67 29.28 -8.13
C ALA A 361 20.94 30.80 -8.08
N ASN A 362 20.34 31.60 -8.96
CA ASN A 362 20.44 33.04 -8.95
C ASN A 362 19.25 33.76 -8.27
N ASP A 363 18.25 33.02 -7.80
CA ASP A 363 17.11 33.60 -7.09
C ASP A 363 17.55 34.13 -5.70
N SER A 364 17.37 35.44 -5.49
CA SER A 364 17.83 36.14 -4.28
C SER A 364 17.13 35.64 -3.02
N ARG A 365 15.85 35.26 -3.14
CA ARG A 365 15.07 34.77 -1.99
C ARG A 365 15.48 33.34 -1.63
N LEU A 366 15.75 32.50 -2.62
CA LEU A 366 16.26 31.16 -2.35
C LEU A 366 17.64 31.22 -1.68
N LYS A 367 18.56 32.07 -2.20
CA LYS A 367 19.88 32.32 -1.57
C LYS A 367 19.76 32.77 -0.12
N ALA A 368 18.82 33.67 0.17
CA ALA A 368 18.58 34.12 1.54
C ALA A 368 18.10 32.98 2.45
N LEU A 369 17.19 32.13 1.98
CA LEU A 369 16.72 30.96 2.74
C LEU A 369 17.85 29.94 2.94
N GLU A 370 18.63 29.62 1.91
CA GLU A 370 19.78 28.73 1.99
C GLU A 370 20.84 29.24 2.95
N LYS A 371 21.10 30.54 2.97
CA LYS A 371 22.02 31.19 3.93
C LYS A 371 21.54 31.02 5.37
N ILE A 372 20.24 31.18 5.62
CA ILE A 372 19.65 30.96 6.96
C ILE A 372 19.83 29.51 7.38
N THR A 373 19.51 28.55 6.48
CA THR A 373 19.65 27.13 6.76
C THR A 373 21.10 26.76 7.07
N ALA A 374 22.03 27.22 6.23
CA ALA A 374 23.46 26.96 6.41
C ALA A 374 24.00 27.55 7.70
N GLY A 375 23.54 28.76 8.10
CA GLY A 375 23.88 29.36 9.38
C GLY A 375 23.41 28.51 10.56
N LEU A 376 22.13 28.10 10.57
CA LEU A 376 21.57 27.25 11.62
C LEU A 376 22.26 25.87 11.69
N GLU A 377 22.62 25.28 10.54
CA GLU A 377 23.39 24.02 10.47
C GLU A 377 24.79 24.18 11.07
N THR A 378 25.46 25.29 10.75
CA THR A 378 26.78 25.62 11.28
C THR A 378 26.74 25.78 12.81
N ASP A 379 25.74 26.50 13.32
CA ASP A 379 25.56 26.68 14.74
C ASP A 379 25.26 25.35 15.45
N LEU A 380 24.41 24.49 14.86
CA LEU A 380 24.12 23.17 15.40
C LEU A 380 25.36 22.29 15.44
N HIS A 381 26.20 22.28 14.40
CA HIS A 381 27.45 21.54 14.34
C HIS A 381 28.48 22.07 15.34
N LYS A 382 28.55 23.37 15.52
CA LYS A 382 29.44 24.04 16.48
C LYS A 382 29.06 23.72 17.93
N GLU A 383 27.79 23.71 18.23
CA GLU A 383 27.26 23.43 19.57
C GLU A 383 27.38 21.95 19.94
N PHE A 384 27.22 21.04 18.98
CA PHE A 384 27.18 19.58 19.21
C PHE A 384 28.22 18.82 18.36
N PRO A 385 29.51 19.17 18.39
CA PRO A 385 30.50 18.58 17.49
C PRO A 385 30.67 17.07 17.69
N ALA A 386 30.52 16.58 18.94
CA ALA A 386 30.65 15.16 19.24
C ALA A 386 29.54 14.33 18.55
N ALA A 387 28.32 14.88 18.50
CA ALA A 387 27.16 14.23 17.87
C ALA A 387 27.39 13.95 16.38
N PHE A 388 27.98 14.92 15.66
CA PHE A 388 28.27 14.80 14.24
C PHE A 388 29.50 13.93 13.99
N ARG A 389 30.53 14.04 14.81
CA ARG A 389 31.76 13.22 14.68
C ARG A 389 31.45 11.72 14.74
N GLU A 390 30.62 11.27 15.65
CA GLU A 390 30.23 9.85 15.74
C GLU A 390 29.45 9.39 14.52
N VAL A 391 28.54 10.23 14.01
CA VAL A 391 27.80 9.93 12.76
C VAL A 391 28.73 9.89 11.57
N ASP A 392 29.68 10.83 11.47
CA ASP A 392 30.64 10.91 10.36
C ASP A 392 31.57 9.70 10.32
N VAL A 393 32.05 9.23 11.47
CA VAL A 393 32.84 7.98 11.56
C VAL A 393 32.05 6.77 11.01
N LEU A 394 30.76 6.68 11.31
CA LEU A 394 29.93 5.59 10.79
C LEU A 394 29.69 5.74 9.28
N VAL A 395 29.53 6.97 8.79
CA VAL A 395 29.37 7.27 7.36
C VAL A 395 30.65 6.92 6.60
N GLU A 396 31.82 7.32 7.11
CA GLU A 396 33.12 6.99 6.53
C GLU A 396 33.35 5.48 6.49
N LYS A 397 33.07 4.75 7.59
CA LYS A 397 33.17 3.28 7.60
C LYS A 397 32.24 2.64 6.57
N ARG A 398 31.02 3.14 6.42
CA ARG A 398 30.08 2.67 5.40
C ARG A 398 30.60 2.91 3.98
N ASN A 399 31.15 4.10 3.72
CA ASN A 399 31.67 4.49 2.42
C ASN A 399 32.95 3.70 2.06
N ALA A 400 33.89 3.54 3.01
CA ALA A 400 35.08 2.72 2.84
C ALA A 400 34.73 1.26 2.55
N TYR A 401 33.76 0.72 3.29
CA TYR A 401 33.27 -0.64 3.03
C TYR A 401 32.61 -0.78 1.64
N ALA A 402 31.82 0.21 1.22
CA ALA A 402 31.24 0.22 -0.12
C ALA A 402 32.32 0.33 -1.22
N ALA A 403 33.42 1.05 -0.97
CA ALA A 403 34.56 1.13 -1.88
C ALA A 403 35.28 -0.21 -1.99
N SER A 404 35.58 -0.87 -0.88
CA SER A 404 36.24 -2.19 -0.89
C SER A 404 35.46 -3.25 -1.67
N LEU A 405 34.13 -3.23 -1.59
CA LEU A 405 33.29 -4.11 -2.39
C LEU A 405 33.34 -3.78 -3.89
N ARG A 406 33.54 -2.51 -4.28
CA ARG A 406 33.69 -2.12 -5.69
C ARG A 406 35.02 -2.60 -6.28
N GLU A 407 36.05 -2.77 -5.47
CA GLU A 407 37.37 -3.28 -5.86
C GLU A 407 37.42 -4.81 -5.96
N ASP A 408 36.52 -5.51 -5.26
CA ASP A 408 36.39 -6.97 -5.32
C ASP A 408 35.89 -7.42 -6.71
N GLU A 409 36.77 -8.11 -7.45
CA GLU A 409 36.51 -8.59 -8.81
C GLU A 409 35.36 -9.57 -8.87
N LYS A 410 35.27 -10.50 -7.93
CA LYS A 410 34.15 -11.48 -7.85
C LYS A 410 32.84 -10.78 -7.61
N PHE A 411 32.81 -9.77 -6.73
CA PHE A 411 31.61 -8.97 -6.47
C PHE A 411 31.17 -8.20 -7.72
N ARG A 412 32.12 -7.56 -8.42
CA ARG A 412 31.85 -6.84 -9.69
C ARG A 412 31.30 -7.77 -10.76
N THR A 413 31.92 -8.94 -10.95
CA THR A 413 31.47 -9.94 -11.93
C THR A 413 30.08 -10.43 -11.63
N ARG A 414 29.75 -10.74 -10.36
CA ARG A 414 28.39 -11.11 -9.95
C ARG A 414 27.38 -10.00 -10.23
N LYS A 415 27.70 -8.77 -9.90
CA LYS A 415 26.86 -7.61 -10.19
C LYS A 415 26.64 -7.40 -11.69
N LYS A 416 27.69 -7.60 -12.51
CA LYS A 416 27.59 -7.52 -13.97
C LYS A 416 26.63 -8.57 -14.51
N SER A 417 26.76 -9.84 -14.10
CA SER A 417 25.87 -10.91 -14.52
C SER A 417 24.39 -10.67 -14.14
N ILE A 418 24.16 -10.10 -12.95
CA ILE A 418 22.79 -9.68 -12.52
C ILE A 418 22.26 -8.56 -13.44
N ALA A 419 23.09 -7.57 -13.77
CA ALA A 419 22.70 -6.48 -14.66
C ALA A 419 22.40 -6.97 -16.09
N GLU A 420 23.23 -7.86 -16.63
CA GLU A 420 23.03 -8.49 -17.95
C GLU A 420 21.73 -9.29 -18.00
N THR A 421 21.48 -10.10 -16.98
CA THR A 421 20.23 -10.87 -16.89
C THR A 421 19.00 -9.97 -16.79
N ASN A 422 19.09 -8.88 -16.01
CA ASN A 422 18.02 -7.90 -15.91
C ASN A 422 17.77 -7.20 -17.27
N THR A 423 18.83 -6.91 -18.02
CA THR A 423 18.74 -6.37 -19.38
C THR A 423 18.07 -7.37 -20.33
N ALA A 424 18.41 -8.65 -20.24
CA ALA A 424 17.78 -9.71 -21.02
C ALA A 424 16.27 -9.83 -20.71
N ILE A 425 15.89 -9.75 -19.43
CA ILE A 425 14.47 -9.73 -19.01
C ILE A 425 13.74 -8.51 -19.59
N ASN A 426 14.34 -7.32 -19.51
CA ASN A 426 13.73 -6.11 -20.05
C ASN A 426 13.58 -6.16 -21.58
N ASN A 427 14.59 -6.64 -22.30
CA ASN A 427 14.52 -6.81 -23.75
C ASN A 427 13.41 -7.81 -24.12
N TYR A 428 13.32 -8.93 -23.39
CA TYR A 428 12.27 -9.92 -23.60
C TYR A 428 10.85 -9.30 -23.43
N LEU A 429 10.67 -8.46 -22.42
CA LEU A 429 9.40 -7.75 -22.20
C LEU A 429 9.08 -6.75 -23.31
N LEU A 430 10.10 -6.02 -23.79
CA LEU A 430 9.94 -5.07 -24.90
C LEU A 430 9.63 -5.76 -26.22
N ASP A 431 10.15 -6.96 -26.45
CA ASP A 431 9.88 -7.76 -27.64
C ASP A 431 8.49 -8.44 -27.59
N ALA A 432 8.08 -8.87 -26.38
CA ALA A 432 6.77 -9.45 -26.18
C ALA A 432 5.61 -8.43 -26.26
N GLU A 433 5.91 -7.12 -26.14
CA GLU A 433 4.92 -6.04 -26.21
C GLU A 433 5.55 -4.81 -26.90
N PRO A 434 5.50 -4.75 -28.25
CA PRO A 434 6.15 -3.67 -29.02
C PRO A 434 5.70 -2.26 -28.66
N ARG A 435 4.46 -2.10 -28.18
CA ARG A 435 3.94 -0.81 -27.70
C ARG A 435 4.78 -0.23 -26.57
N LEU A 436 5.42 -1.08 -25.77
CA LEU A 436 6.33 -0.63 -24.70
C LEU A 436 7.55 0.12 -25.24
N LYS A 437 8.06 -0.25 -26.43
CA LYS A 437 9.19 0.47 -27.07
C LYS A 437 8.81 1.92 -27.38
N GLN A 438 7.61 2.13 -27.93
CA GLN A 438 7.10 3.47 -28.23
C GLN A 438 6.87 4.30 -26.96
N LEU A 439 6.25 3.67 -25.96
CA LEU A 439 6.02 4.35 -24.66
C LEU A 439 7.31 4.61 -23.89
N ALA A 440 8.34 3.76 -24.03
CA ALA A 440 9.65 3.99 -23.41
C ALA A 440 10.33 5.23 -23.98
N ALA A 441 10.26 5.43 -25.32
CA ALA A 441 10.77 6.64 -25.97
C ALA A 441 10.01 7.90 -25.50
N ALA A 442 8.67 7.85 -25.51
CA ALA A 442 7.84 8.94 -25.01
C ALA A 442 8.06 9.22 -23.51
N ARG A 443 8.24 8.18 -22.69
CA ARG A 443 8.59 8.31 -21.27
C ARG A 443 9.93 9.02 -21.08
N THR A 444 10.92 8.72 -21.90
CA THR A 444 12.24 9.35 -21.86
C THR A 444 12.14 10.82 -22.25
N ALA A 445 11.35 11.15 -23.29
CA ALA A 445 11.08 12.51 -23.69
C ALA A 445 10.41 13.33 -22.57
N ILE A 446 9.36 12.80 -21.94
CA ILE A 446 8.68 13.43 -20.79
C ILE A 446 9.65 13.65 -19.62
N ILE A 447 10.56 12.71 -19.38
CA ILE A 447 11.58 12.85 -18.33
C ILE A 447 12.60 13.93 -18.70
N GLN A 448 12.95 14.05 -19.98
CA GLN A 448 13.88 15.08 -20.48
C GLN A 448 13.24 16.46 -20.49
N GLU A 449 12.00 16.59 -20.98
CA GLU A 449 11.23 17.86 -20.93
C GLU A 449 11.04 18.37 -19.49
N LYS A 450 10.81 17.46 -18.54
CA LYS A 450 10.72 17.82 -17.12
C LYS A 450 12.08 18.15 -16.49
N LYS A 451 13.16 17.94 -17.23
CA LYS A 451 14.52 18.28 -16.84
C LYS A 451 14.99 19.62 -17.40
N GLN A 452 14.40 20.09 -18.48
CA GLN A 452 14.55 21.44 -19.03
C GLN A 452 13.61 22.41 -18.31
#